data_efc61dd9ea06e9449df3d0be0d059d9b
#
_entry.id   efc61dd9ea06e9449df3d0be0d059d9b
#
_cell.length_a   1.000
_cell.length_b   1.000
_cell.length_c   1.000
_cell.angle_alpha   90.00
_cell.angle_beta   90.00
_cell.angle_gamma   90.00
#
_symmetry.space_group_name_H-M   'P 1'
#
loop_
_entity.id
_entity.type
_entity.pdbx_description
1 polymer ?
#
loop_
_entity_poly.entity_id
_entity_poly.type
_entity_poly.pdbx_seq_one_letter_code
_entity_poly.pdbx_strand_id
1 'polypeptide(L)'
;MTQALRIERSFEASAEEVFDAWTSPEVMRRWFHCGPDWETPVAEVDLRVGGAVRIVMRRPDGRQSGAHGEYTVIDRPHRLVMTWTFDDAPSNQQLIDLSFEEAGGTTTVVLTNRDISTDERVNAQDVGWRLCLDELERLLGD
;
A
#
# COMPACT_ATOMS: atom_id res chain seq x y z
N MET A 1 14.89 18.48 2.71
CA MET A 1 15.11 17.54 1.58
C MET A 1 14.33 16.27 1.84
N THR A 2 13.57 15.81 0.85
CA THR A 2 12.79 14.58 0.98
C THR A 2 13.51 13.41 0.36
N GLN A 3 13.05 12.21 0.70
CA GLN A 3 13.66 10.96 0.26
C GLN A 3 12.60 10.00 -0.29
N ALA A 4 13.08 8.92 -0.89
CA ALA A 4 12.21 7.92 -1.49
C ALA A 4 12.72 6.51 -1.20
N LEU A 5 11.82 5.54 -1.27
CA LEU A 5 12.16 4.12 -1.28
C LEU A 5 11.48 3.46 -2.49
N ARG A 6 12.05 2.35 -2.93
CA ARG A 6 11.53 1.57 -4.04
C ARG A 6 11.58 0.09 -3.69
N ILE A 7 10.47 -0.60 -3.87
CA ILE A 7 10.38 -2.04 -3.62
C ILE A 7 9.78 -2.69 -4.87
N GLU A 8 10.36 -3.81 -5.28
CA GLU A 8 9.85 -4.61 -6.37
C GLU A 8 9.50 -6.00 -5.83
N ARG A 9 8.30 -6.47 -6.11
CA ARG A 9 7.84 -7.77 -5.63
C ARG A 9 6.96 -8.43 -6.70
N SER A 10 7.13 -9.73 -6.91
CA SER A 10 6.31 -10.49 -7.85
C SER A 10 5.30 -11.38 -7.12
N PHE A 11 4.12 -11.50 -7.72
CA PHE A 11 3.01 -12.28 -7.17
C PHE A 11 2.49 -13.25 -8.24
N GLU A 12 2.15 -14.47 -7.83
CA GLU A 12 1.57 -15.48 -8.71
C GLU A 12 0.07 -15.23 -8.89
N ALA A 13 -0.26 -14.12 -9.54
CA ALA A 13 -1.62 -13.68 -9.78
C ALA A 13 -1.64 -12.72 -10.97
N SER A 14 -2.81 -12.51 -11.56
CA SER A 14 -2.96 -11.57 -12.68
C SER A 14 -2.84 -10.13 -12.19
N ALA A 15 -2.50 -9.23 -13.11
CA ALA A 15 -2.43 -7.80 -12.80
C ALA A 15 -3.76 -7.28 -12.27
N GLU A 16 -4.88 -7.78 -12.81
CA GLU A 16 -6.22 -7.39 -12.35
C GLU A 16 -6.45 -7.81 -10.90
N GLU A 17 -6.09 -9.04 -10.54
CA GLU A 17 -6.23 -9.51 -9.17
C GLU A 17 -5.37 -8.71 -8.19
N VAL A 18 -4.13 -8.42 -8.57
CA VAL A 18 -3.22 -7.66 -7.71
C VAL A 18 -3.72 -6.21 -7.57
N PHE A 19 -4.11 -5.59 -8.67
CA PHE A 19 -4.65 -4.23 -8.65
C PHE A 19 -5.90 -4.16 -7.76
N ASP A 20 -6.81 -5.13 -7.92
CA ASP A 20 -8.04 -5.16 -7.13
C ASP A 20 -7.74 -5.37 -5.64
N ALA A 21 -6.68 -6.10 -5.30
CA ALA A 21 -6.27 -6.27 -3.90
C ALA A 21 -5.82 -4.94 -3.27
N TRP A 22 -5.33 -4.00 -4.07
CA TRP A 22 -4.92 -2.67 -3.61
C TRP A 22 -6.08 -1.68 -3.54
N THR A 23 -7.23 -2.01 -4.10
CA THR A 23 -8.34 -1.04 -4.25
C THR A 23 -9.67 -1.53 -3.70
N SER A 24 -9.79 -2.80 -3.34
CA SER A 24 -10.99 -3.35 -2.71
C SER A 24 -10.89 -3.28 -1.19
N PRO A 25 -11.76 -2.53 -0.50
CA PRO A 25 -11.72 -2.45 0.96
C PRO A 25 -11.78 -3.80 1.66
N GLU A 26 -12.61 -4.72 1.18
CA GLU A 26 -12.73 -6.05 1.77
C GLU A 26 -11.43 -6.83 1.68
N VAL A 27 -10.76 -6.77 0.53
CA VAL A 27 -9.47 -7.46 0.33
C VAL A 27 -8.37 -6.77 1.12
N MET A 28 -8.34 -5.45 1.12
CA MET A 28 -7.33 -4.67 1.87
C MET A 28 -7.36 -4.99 3.36
N ARG A 29 -8.51 -5.21 3.94
CA ARG A 29 -8.64 -5.59 5.37
C ARG A 29 -7.93 -6.90 5.69
N ARG A 30 -7.72 -7.75 4.69
CA ARG A 30 -7.12 -9.07 4.86
C ARG A 30 -5.60 -9.06 4.77
N TRP A 31 -4.99 -8.02 4.21
CA TRP A 31 -3.54 -8.02 4.02
C TRP A 31 -2.82 -6.71 4.36
N PHE A 32 -3.51 -5.57 4.35
CA PHE A 32 -2.85 -4.26 4.45
C PHE A 32 -2.46 -3.95 5.90
N HIS A 33 -1.51 -4.74 6.41
CA HIS A 33 -0.94 -4.57 7.76
C HIS A 33 0.38 -5.34 7.85
N CYS A 34 1.14 -5.08 8.90
CA CYS A 34 2.55 -5.47 8.99
C CYS A 34 2.78 -6.81 9.71
N GLY A 35 1.92 -7.78 9.53
CA GLY A 35 2.13 -9.11 10.08
C GLY A 35 0.84 -9.89 10.26
N PRO A 36 0.92 -11.23 10.45
CA PRO A 36 -0.27 -12.08 10.51
C PRO A 36 -1.13 -11.84 11.75
N ASP A 37 -0.55 -11.29 12.82
CA ASP A 37 -1.28 -11.01 14.07
C ASP A 37 -1.82 -9.57 14.12
N TRP A 38 -1.66 -8.83 13.04
CA TRP A 38 -2.20 -7.48 12.90
C TRP A 38 -3.59 -7.52 12.29
N GLU A 39 -4.30 -6.42 12.42
CA GLU A 39 -5.62 -6.25 11.82
C GLU A 39 -5.69 -4.91 11.07
N THR A 40 -6.64 -4.80 10.16
CA THR A 40 -6.95 -3.55 9.48
C THR A 40 -8.41 -3.19 9.75
N PRO A 41 -8.70 -2.55 10.89
CA PRO A 41 -10.08 -2.25 11.26
C PRO A 41 -10.78 -1.24 10.36
N VAL A 42 -10.02 -0.41 9.63
CA VAL A 42 -10.59 0.54 8.70
C VAL A 42 -9.90 0.43 7.35
N ALA A 43 -10.69 0.25 6.30
CA ALA A 43 -10.24 0.34 4.92
C ALA A 43 -11.40 0.97 4.13
N GLU A 44 -11.20 2.20 3.67
CA GLU A 44 -12.20 2.96 2.93
C GLU A 44 -11.59 3.44 1.62
N VAL A 45 -12.31 3.25 0.52
CA VAL A 45 -11.83 3.58 -0.81
C VAL A 45 -12.95 4.22 -1.62
N ASP A 46 -12.68 5.39 -2.18
CA ASP A 46 -13.50 6.01 -3.20
C ASP A 46 -12.66 5.98 -4.49
N LEU A 47 -12.82 4.93 -5.28
CA LEU A 47 -11.91 4.64 -6.39
C LEU A 47 -12.23 5.49 -7.62
N ARG A 48 -11.78 6.73 -7.56
CA ARG A 48 -11.83 7.70 -8.67
C ARG A 48 -10.72 8.71 -8.45
N VAL A 49 -10.29 9.37 -9.52
CA VAL A 49 -9.31 10.47 -9.38
C VAL A 49 -9.93 11.55 -8.51
N GLY A 50 -9.22 11.98 -7.49
CA GLY A 50 -9.71 12.89 -6.46
C GLY A 50 -10.45 12.20 -5.31
N GLY A 51 -10.70 10.89 -5.41
CA GLY A 51 -11.35 10.13 -4.34
C GLY A 51 -10.40 9.80 -3.20
N ALA A 52 -10.95 9.61 -2.02
CA ALA A 52 -10.16 9.38 -0.80
C ALA A 52 -9.90 7.90 -0.55
N VAL A 53 -8.74 7.62 0.06
CA VAL A 53 -8.41 6.31 0.61
C VAL A 53 -8.03 6.49 2.07
N ARG A 54 -8.49 5.58 2.93
CA ARG A 54 -8.21 5.61 4.37
C ARG A 54 -7.90 4.21 4.86
N ILE A 55 -6.76 4.04 5.51
CA ILE A 55 -6.34 2.76 6.11
C ILE A 55 -5.99 3.01 7.57
N VAL A 56 -6.47 2.14 8.44
CA VAL A 56 -6.03 2.09 9.84
C VAL A 56 -5.59 0.65 10.12
N MET A 57 -4.39 0.51 10.65
CA MET A 57 -3.83 -0.78 11.07
C MET A 57 -3.82 -0.85 12.59
N ARG A 58 -4.04 -2.05 13.13
CA ARG A 58 -3.97 -2.29 14.57
C ARG A 58 -2.95 -3.38 14.87
N ARG A 59 -2.01 -3.05 15.76
CA ARG A 59 -0.99 -3.99 16.25
C ARG A 59 -1.61 -5.02 17.19
N PRO A 60 -0.92 -6.15 17.43
CA PRO A 60 -1.35 -7.12 18.43
C PRO A 60 -1.53 -6.52 19.83
N ASP A 61 -0.78 -5.48 20.17
CA ASP A 61 -0.88 -4.80 21.46
C ASP A 61 -2.03 -3.79 21.54
N GLY A 62 -2.80 -3.65 20.45
CA GLY A 62 -3.94 -2.76 20.38
C GLY A 62 -3.65 -1.36 19.85
N ARG A 63 -2.38 -0.99 19.72
CA ARG A 63 -2.03 0.34 19.18
C ARG A 63 -2.43 0.42 17.71
N GLN A 64 -2.91 1.58 17.32
CA GLN A 64 -3.34 1.81 15.95
C GLN A 64 -2.46 2.85 15.28
N SER A 65 -2.29 2.70 13.96
CA SER A 65 -1.66 3.69 13.12
C SER A 65 -2.47 3.81 11.85
N GLY A 66 -2.69 5.04 11.40
CA GLY A 66 -3.51 5.30 10.24
C GLY A 66 -2.80 6.16 9.21
N ALA A 67 -3.29 6.05 7.98
CA ALA A 67 -2.86 6.89 6.88
C ALA A 67 -4.04 7.17 5.97
N HIS A 68 -3.96 8.26 5.24
CA HIS A 68 -4.99 8.64 4.29
C HIS A 68 -4.35 9.26 3.05
N GLY A 69 -5.10 9.27 1.99
CA GLY A 69 -4.63 9.85 0.75
C GLY A 69 -5.74 10.11 -0.24
N GLU A 70 -5.33 10.52 -1.42
CA GLU A 70 -6.22 10.84 -2.53
C GLU A 70 -5.64 10.25 -3.80
N TYR A 71 -6.46 9.60 -4.60
CA TYR A 71 -6.01 9.03 -5.88
C TYR A 71 -5.75 10.12 -6.89
N THR A 72 -4.58 10.06 -7.54
CA THR A 72 -4.20 11.00 -8.59
C THR A 72 -4.11 10.36 -9.96
N VAL A 73 -3.78 9.06 -10.03
CA VAL A 73 -3.79 8.30 -11.28
C VAL A 73 -4.43 6.94 -11.01
N ILE A 74 -5.40 6.57 -11.83
CA ILE A 74 -6.02 5.25 -11.82
C ILE A 74 -6.04 4.75 -13.25
N ASP A 75 -5.14 3.81 -13.55
CA ASP A 75 -5.04 3.16 -14.86
C ASP A 75 -5.05 1.65 -14.65
N ARG A 76 -6.23 1.11 -14.46
CA ARG A 76 -6.43 -0.31 -14.14
C ARG A 76 -6.13 -1.20 -15.35
N PRO A 77 -5.36 -2.25 -15.24
CA PRO A 77 -4.68 -2.76 -14.03
C PRO A 77 -3.19 -2.40 -14.00
N HIS A 78 -2.76 -1.33 -14.66
CA HIS A 78 -1.35 -1.04 -14.92
C HIS A 78 -0.70 -0.09 -13.91
N ARG A 79 -1.45 0.86 -13.38
CA ARG A 79 -0.88 1.90 -12.55
C ARG A 79 -1.88 2.48 -11.56
N LEU A 80 -1.40 2.78 -10.36
CA LEU A 80 -2.18 3.42 -9.30
C LEU A 80 -1.26 4.39 -8.56
N VAL A 81 -1.65 5.67 -8.51
CA VAL A 81 -0.88 6.67 -7.79
C VAL A 81 -1.79 7.39 -6.82
N MET A 82 -1.31 7.60 -5.59
CA MET A 82 -2.07 8.28 -4.54
C MET A 82 -1.13 9.09 -3.66
N THR A 83 -1.66 10.17 -3.10
CA THR A 83 -0.97 10.85 -2.00
C THR A 83 -1.09 9.96 -0.76
N TRP A 84 -0.19 10.14 0.22
CA TRP A 84 -0.16 9.30 1.40
C TRP A 84 0.35 10.10 2.59
N THR A 85 -0.47 10.23 3.60
CA THR A 85 -0.12 11.00 4.79
C THR A 85 -0.43 10.16 6.03
N PHE A 86 0.58 9.91 6.84
CA PHE A 86 0.39 9.22 8.12
C PHE A 86 -0.21 10.18 9.14
N ASP A 87 -1.12 9.68 9.97
CA ASP A 87 -1.80 10.48 10.98
C ASP A 87 -0.83 11.11 11.99
N ASP A 88 0.28 10.42 12.29
CA ASP A 88 1.29 10.89 13.23
C ASP A 88 2.24 11.94 12.64
N ALA A 89 2.14 12.18 11.34
CA ALA A 89 2.97 13.16 10.64
C ALA A 89 2.14 13.92 9.60
N PRO A 90 1.12 14.68 10.04
CA PRO A 90 0.14 15.31 9.12
C PRO A 90 0.74 16.36 8.18
N SER A 91 1.93 16.88 8.48
CA SER A 91 2.62 17.82 7.61
C SER A 91 3.48 17.17 6.55
N ASN A 92 3.63 15.83 6.59
CA ASN A 92 4.43 15.10 5.61
C ASN A 92 3.53 14.36 4.62
N GLN A 93 3.08 15.05 3.58
CA GLN A 93 2.35 14.39 2.50
C GLN A 93 3.35 13.72 1.56
N GLN A 94 3.18 12.41 1.40
CA GLN A 94 4.01 11.56 0.57
C GLN A 94 3.26 11.16 -0.69
N LEU A 95 3.93 10.44 -1.57
CA LEU A 95 3.34 9.89 -2.79
C LEU A 95 3.64 8.40 -2.88
N ILE A 96 2.62 7.60 -3.17
CA ILE A 96 2.76 6.17 -3.45
C ILE A 96 2.45 5.98 -4.93
N ASP A 97 3.40 5.41 -5.66
CA ASP A 97 3.27 5.12 -7.10
C ASP A 97 3.45 3.63 -7.29
N LEU A 98 2.41 2.96 -7.78
CA LEU A 98 2.40 1.52 -8.01
C LEU A 98 2.27 1.23 -9.49
N SER A 99 3.15 0.38 -10.02
CA SER A 99 2.99 -0.19 -11.35
C SER A 99 2.82 -1.70 -11.25
N PHE A 100 2.03 -2.26 -12.16
CA PHE A 100 1.66 -3.67 -12.18
C PHE A 100 1.95 -4.21 -13.57
N GLU A 101 2.95 -5.07 -13.70
CA GLU A 101 3.31 -5.68 -14.99
C GLU A 101 3.13 -7.18 -14.93
N GLU A 102 2.25 -7.70 -15.78
CA GLU A 102 1.98 -9.13 -15.83
C GLU A 102 2.72 -9.78 -17.00
N ALA A 103 3.31 -10.95 -16.73
CA ALA A 103 3.92 -11.80 -17.75
C ALA A 103 3.74 -13.25 -17.32
N GLY A 104 3.04 -14.04 -18.14
CA GLY A 104 2.88 -15.48 -17.90
C GLY A 104 2.17 -15.82 -16.58
N GLY A 105 1.20 -15.02 -16.16
CA GLY A 105 0.45 -15.26 -14.94
C GLY A 105 1.13 -14.76 -13.67
N THR A 106 2.29 -14.14 -13.79
CA THR A 106 3.02 -13.53 -12.68
C THR A 106 2.99 -12.02 -12.84
N THR A 107 2.63 -11.28 -11.80
CA THR A 107 2.60 -9.83 -11.81
C THR A 107 3.72 -9.27 -10.96
N THR A 108 4.53 -8.40 -11.55
CA THR A 108 5.56 -7.67 -10.82
C THR A 108 5.01 -6.31 -10.44
N VAL A 109 5.00 -6.03 -9.13
CA VAL A 109 4.61 -4.74 -8.60
C VAL A 109 5.86 -3.95 -8.27
N VAL A 110 5.94 -2.72 -8.78
CA VAL A 110 6.96 -1.77 -8.36
C VAL A 110 6.28 -0.70 -7.53
N LEU A 111 6.65 -0.62 -6.27
CA LEU A 111 6.16 0.37 -5.33
C LEU A 111 7.23 1.42 -5.12
N THR A 112 6.92 2.68 -5.43
CA THR A 112 7.77 3.81 -5.11
C THR A 112 7.03 4.70 -4.12
N ASN A 113 7.67 4.97 -2.99
CA ASN A 113 7.12 5.84 -1.96
C ASN A 113 8.04 7.06 -1.87
N ARG A 114 7.54 8.22 -2.26
CA ARG A 114 8.34 9.46 -2.39
C ARG A 114 7.94 10.50 -1.37
N ASP A 115 8.78 11.53 -1.26
CA ASP A 115 8.55 12.69 -0.40
C ASP A 115 8.50 12.34 1.08
N ILE A 116 9.29 11.35 1.46
CA ILE A 116 9.42 10.93 2.86
C ILE A 116 10.36 11.91 3.56
N SER A 117 9.97 12.41 4.72
CA SER A 117 10.62 13.54 5.37
C SER A 117 12.00 13.25 5.98
N THR A 118 12.25 12.03 6.43
CA THR A 118 13.51 11.68 7.12
C THR A 118 14.02 10.29 6.75
N ASP A 119 15.34 10.07 6.92
CA ASP A 119 15.98 8.76 6.73
C ASP A 119 15.36 7.70 7.63
N GLU A 120 15.07 8.10 8.86
CA GLU A 120 14.48 7.21 9.86
C GLU A 120 13.12 6.69 9.38
N ARG A 121 12.30 7.57 8.81
CA ARG A 121 11.01 7.18 8.25
C ARG A 121 11.17 6.29 7.01
N VAL A 122 12.16 6.56 6.16
CA VAL A 122 12.43 5.69 5.00
C VAL A 122 12.68 4.27 5.47
N ASN A 123 13.54 4.10 6.46
CA ASN A 123 13.87 2.77 6.99
C ASN A 123 12.65 2.08 7.61
N ALA A 124 11.87 2.81 8.40
CA ALA A 124 10.68 2.26 9.04
C ALA A 124 9.61 1.89 8.01
N GLN A 125 9.40 2.72 7.01
CA GLN A 125 8.40 2.48 5.96
C GLN A 125 8.82 1.36 5.02
N ASP A 126 10.13 1.24 4.72
CA ASP A 126 10.65 0.12 3.92
C ASP A 126 10.31 -1.21 4.60
N VAL A 127 10.63 -1.33 5.88
CA VAL A 127 10.31 -2.53 6.65
C VAL A 127 8.78 -2.78 6.67
N GLY A 128 8.00 -1.75 6.93
CA GLY A 128 6.54 -1.84 6.97
C GLY A 128 5.95 -2.32 5.66
N TRP A 129 6.37 -1.73 4.55
CA TRP A 129 5.88 -2.14 3.23
C TRP A 129 6.22 -3.59 2.91
N ARG A 130 7.45 -4.04 3.23
CA ARG A 130 7.84 -5.42 2.98
C ARG A 130 6.99 -6.40 3.78
N LEU A 131 6.68 -6.07 5.03
CA LEU A 131 5.81 -6.90 5.86
C LEU A 131 4.38 -6.95 5.31
N CYS A 132 3.86 -5.82 4.84
CA CYS A 132 2.54 -5.79 4.20
C CYS A 132 2.52 -6.62 2.91
N LEU A 133 3.56 -6.50 2.10
CA LEU A 133 3.65 -7.27 0.86
C LEU A 133 3.77 -8.77 1.11
N ASP A 134 4.40 -9.18 2.21
CA ASP A 134 4.42 -10.58 2.63
C ASP A 134 3.00 -11.09 2.90
N GLU A 135 2.15 -10.28 3.55
CA GLU A 135 0.76 -10.63 3.80
C GLU A 135 -0.03 -10.74 2.50
N LEU A 136 0.20 -9.83 1.57
CA LEU A 136 -0.44 -9.88 0.25
C LEU A 136 -0.02 -11.13 -0.52
N GLU A 137 1.26 -11.49 -0.46
CA GLU A 137 1.77 -12.68 -1.12
C GLU A 137 1.09 -13.95 -0.57
N ARG A 138 0.90 -14.05 0.74
CA ARG A 138 0.19 -15.17 1.35
C ARG A 138 -1.27 -15.23 0.88
N LEU A 139 -1.93 -14.09 0.80
CA LEU A 139 -3.32 -14.02 0.38
C LEU A 139 -3.49 -14.47 -1.08
N LEU A 140 -2.61 -14.00 -1.97
CA LEU A 140 -2.71 -14.29 -3.39
C LEU A 140 -2.14 -15.67 -3.77
N GLY A 141 -1.29 -16.22 -2.94
CA GLY A 141 -0.68 -17.53 -3.19
C GLY A 141 -1.53 -18.71 -2.79
N ASP A 142 -2.62 -18.47 -2.10
CA ASP A 142 -3.50 -19.53 -1.60
C ASP A 142 -4.61 -19.93 -2.60
#